data_044bd3105847caa0845931315adfcfc7
#
_entry.id   044bd3105847caa0845931315adfcfc7
#
_cell.length_a   1.000
_cell.length_b   1.000
_cell.length_c   1.000
_cell.angle_alpha   90.00
_cell.angle_beta   90.00
_cell.angle_gamma   90.00
#
_symmetry.space_group_name_H-M   'P 1'
#
loop_
_entity.id
_entity.type
_entity.pdbx_description
1 polymer ?
#
loop_
_entity_poly.entity_id
_entity_poly.type
_entity_poly.pdbx_seq_one_letter_code
_entity_poly.pdbx_strand_id
1 'polypeptide(L)'
;MCSSDLPEAVRIFTTHEAEHFCYEEAGADEKGEVSLLPDLHFTEAGEVQITDVRQAAESIWNVYGKTEPIVCELTLNYKDHPESILSEEVWLELDFGGDCARLYQDGKLIDDWFSNGEVWRVALKRYGYPTQLTLELDPFKQDVYYDLPPKKENSLAGARLVRLG
;
A
#
# COMPACT_ATOMS: atom_id res chain seq x y z
N MET A 1 -27.42 13.11 15.43
CA MET A 1 -27.96 11.77 15.14
C MET A 1 -27.81 10.93 16.37
N CYS A 2 -28.89 10.39 16.91
CA CYS A 2 -28.80 9.46 18.05
C CYS A 2 -28.27 8.11 17.54
N SER A 3 -27.41 7.47 18.31
CA SER A 3 -26.78 6.18 18.00
C SER A 3 -27.76 5.00 17.82
N SER A 4 -29.06 5.23 18.02
CA SER A 4 -30.12 4.24 17.86
C SER A 4 -30.52 3.90 16.44
N ASP A 5 -30.04 4.70 15.45
CA ASP A 5 -30.44 4.53 14.04
C ASP A 5 -29.37 3.81 13.19
N LEU A 6 -28.26 3.38 13.81
CA LEU A 6 -27.23 2.62 13.12
C LEU A 6 -27.48 1.12 13.25
N PRO A 7 -27.22 0.33 12.19
CA PRO A 7 -27.32 -1.12 12.29
C PRO A 7 -26.45 -1.66 13.43
N GLU A 8 -26.90 -2.70 14.10
CA GLU A 8 -26.19 -3.30 15.27
C GLU A 8 -24.71 -3.68 14.99
N ALA A 9 -24.34 -3.80 13.71
CA ALA A 9 -22.97 -4.09 13.27
C ALA A 9 -22.04 -2.87 13.27
N VAL A 10 -22.55 -1.65 13.50
CA VAL A 10 -21.73 -0.43 13.49
C VAL A 10 -21.74 0.18 14.89
N ARG A 11 -20.61 0.13 15.58
CA ARG A 11 -20.40 0.82 16.84
C ARG A 11 -19.43 1.98 16.61
N ILE A 12 -19.82 3.16 17.09
CA ILE A 12 -18.96 4.35 17.08
C ILE A 12 -18.47 4.54 18.51
N PHE A 13 -17.15 4.50 18.66
CA PHE A 13 -16.48 4.71 19.95
C PHE A 13 -15.91 6.13 19.99
N THR A 14 -15.94 6.75 21.15
CA THR A 14 -15.11 7.92 21.41
C THR A 14 -13.63 7.50 21.48
N THR A 15 -12.71 8.43 21.29
CA THR A 15 -11.27 8.15 21.43
C THR A 15 -10.94 7.49 22.76
N HIS A 16 -11.58 7.94 23.84
CA HIS A 16 -11.37 7.41 25.18
C HIS A 16 -11.91 5.97 25.34
N GLU A 17 -13.07 5.68 24.76
CA GLU A 17 -13.63 4.31 24.76
C GLU A 17 -12.78 3.37 23.90
N ALA A 18 -12.25 3.86 22.76
CA ALA A 18 -11.36 3.08 21.91
C ALA A 18 -10.05 2.72 22.62
N GLU A 19 -9.47 3.62 23.39
CA GLU A 19 -8.29 3.36 24.21
C GLU A 19 -8.55 2.26 25.24
N HIS A 20 -9.69 2.27 25.90
CA HIS A 20 -10.08 1.23 26.87
C HIS A 20 -10.37 -0.12 26.21
N PHE A 21 -11.03 -0.10 25.07
CA PHE A 21 -11.37 -1.30 24.32
C PHE A 21 -10.13 -2.08 23.83
N CYS A 22 -9.09 -1.37 23.45
CA CYS A 22 -7.85 -2.01 22.99
C CYS A 22 -7.06 -2.72 24.10
N TYR A 23 -7.31 -2.40 25.37
CA TYR A 23 -6.55 -2.97 26.50
C TYR A 23 -7.26 -4.08 27.25
N GLU A 24 -8.59 -4.16 27.21
CA GLU A 24 -9.34 -5.11 28.04
C GLU A 24 -9.67 -6.43 27.33
N GLU A 25 -9.78 -6.45 26.00
CA GLU A 25 -10.17 -7.64 25.22
C GLU A 25 -9.03 -8.38 24.51
N ALA A 26 -7.85 -7.81 24.45
CA ALA A 26 -6.70 -8.51 23.96
C ALA A 26 -6.29 -9.54 24.99
N GLY A 27 -6.68 -10.79 24.79
CA GLY A 27 -6.18 -11.91 25.57
C GLY A 27 -4.67 -11.93 25.51
N ALA A 28 -4.00 -11.40 26.54
CA ALA A 28 -2.57 -11.57 26.67
C ALA A 28 -2.31 -13.07 26.86
N ASP A 29 -1.40 -13.64 26.08
CA ASP A 29 -0.83 -14.93 26.42
C ASP A 29 -0.12 -14.85 27.77
N GLU A 30 0.27 -15.97 28.33
CA GLU A 30 0.96 -16.02 29.64
C GLU A 30 2.28 -15.22 29.67
N LYS A 31 2.73 -14.69 28.53
CA LYS A 31 3.93 -13.85 28.38
C LYS A 31 3.63 -12.38 28.14
N GLY A 32 2.35 -12.00 28.09
CA GLY A 32 1.95 -10.61 27.82
C GLY A 32 2.12 -10.16 26.35
N GLU A 33 2.40 -11.08 25.45
CA GLU A 33 2.40 -10.79 24.01
C GLU A 33 1.00 -10.89 23.44
N VAL A 34 0.53 -9.80 22.85
CA VAL A 34 -0.76 -9.74 22.17
C VAL A 34 -0.51 -9.88 20.66
N SER A 35 -0.83 -11.04 20.12
CA SER A 35 -0.89 -11.21 18.66
C SER A 35 -2.31 -10.94 18.19
N LEU A 36 -2.53 -9.75 17.62
CA LEU A 36 -3.85 -9.32 17.15
C LEU A 36 -4.21 -9.84 15.76
N LEU A 37 -3.25 -10.34 15.01
CA LEU A 37 -3.44 -10.84 13.65
C LEU A 37 -2.77 -12.20 13.48
N PRO A 38 -3.40 -13.14 12.77
CA PRO A 38 -2.71 -14.35 12.35
C PRO A 38 -1.50 -13.96 11.51
N ASP A 39 -0.40 -14.67 11.68
CA ASP A 39 0.75 -14.53 10.80
C ASP A 39 0.31 -14.78 9.36
N LEU A 40 0.18 -13.71 8.58
CA LEU A 40 -0.15 -13.80 7.17
C LEU A 40 1.10 -14.26 6.41
N HIS A 41 1.09 -15.51 5.99
CA HIS A 41 2.14 -16.04 5.14
C HIS A 41 1.86 -15.65 3.69
N PHE A 42 2.76 -14.84 3.13
CA PHE A 42 2.73 -14.52 1.71
C PHE A 42 3.70 -15.41 0.95
N THR A 43 3.23 -15.99 -0.13
CA THR A 43 4.03 -16.74 -1.07
C THR A 43 4.24 -15.96 -2.36
N GLU A 44 5.33 -16.23 -3.05
CA GLU A 44 5.63 -15.55 -4.32
C GLU A 44 4.66 -15.98 -5.42
N ALA A 45 4.00 -14.99 -6.05
CA ALA A 45 3.02 -15.19 -7.11
C ALA A 45 3.54 -14.84 -8.51
N GLY A 46 4.76 -14.31 -8.61
CA GLY A 46 5.36 -13.89 -9.88
C GLY A 46 6.57 -12.99 -9.67
N GLU A 47 7.03 -12.40 -10.76
CA GLU A 47 8.17 -11.49 -10.81
C GLU A 47 7.73 -10.10 -11.25
N VAL A 48 8.31 -9.07 -10.66
CA VAL A 48 8.17 -7.68 -11.10
C VAL A 48 9.49 -7.20 -11.69
N GLN A 49 9.46 -6.77 -12.95
CA GLN A 49 10.58 -6.13 -13.59
C GLN A 49 10.37 -4.62 -13.56
N ILE A 50 11.36 -3.90 -13.03
CA ILE A 50 11.34 -2.44 -12.93
C ILE A 50 12.22 -1.91 -14.05
N THR A 51 11.64 -1.08 -14.90
CA THR A 51 12.33 -0.50 -16.06
C THR A 51 12.09 1.00 -16.14
N ASP A 52 12.83 1.66 -17.00
CA ASP A 52 12.68 3.09 -17.30
C ASP A 52 12.59 4.00 -16.07
N VAL A 53 13.47 3.74 -15.09
CA VAL A 53 13.53 4.56 -13.87
C VAL A 53 14.11 5.92 -14.22
N ARG A 54 13.33 6.97 -14.03
CA ARG A 54 13.72 8.35 -14.36
C ARG A 54 13.16 9.35 -13.36
N GLN A 55 13.84 10.44 -13.20
CA GLN A 55 13.29 11.62 -12.53
C GLN A 55 12.50 12.43 -13.57
N ALA A 56 11.22 12.64 -13.31
CA ALA A 56 10.38 13.46 -14.16
C ALA A 56 10.46 14.93 -13.74
N ALA A 57 10.39 15.84 -14.73
CA ALA A 57 10.40 17.28 -14.46
C ALA A 57 9.11 17.77 -13.77
N GLU A 58 8.01 17.04 -13.96
CA GLU A 58 6.70 17.36 -13.39
C GLU A 58 5.95 16.07 -13.08
N SER A 59 5.11 16.10 -12.03
CA SER A 59 4.21 15.00 -11.73
C SER A 59 3.16 14.84 -12.83
N ILE A 60 2.79 13.59 -13.13
CA ILE A 60 1.64 13.26 -13.99
C ILE A 60 0.37 13.86 -13.39
N TRP A 61 0.30 13.92 -12.06
CA TRP A 61 -0.80 14.50 -11.29
C TRP A 61 -0.44 15.90 -10.78
N ASN A 62 -0.53 16.89 -11.62
CA ASN A 62 -0.10 18.28 -11.38
C ASN A 62 -1.03 19.08 -10.43
N VAL A 63 -1.45 18.52 -9.28
CA VAL A 63 -2.42 19.16 -8.39
C VAL A 63 -1.78 20.06 -7.34
N TYR A 64 -0.57 19.81 -6.89
CA TYR A 64 0.02 20.48 -5.71
C TYR A 64 1.38 21.18 -5.96
N GLY A 65 1.64 21.58 -7.17
CA GLY A 65 2.87 22.28 -7.52
C GLY A 65 3.92 21.37 -8.14
N LYS A 66 5.05 21.96 -8.49
CA LYS A 66 6.14 21.24 -9.15
C LYS A 66 6.82 20.32 -8.16
N THR A 67 6.56 19.02 -8.31
CA THR A 67 7.38 17.97 -7.74
C THR A 67 8.24 17.38 -8.83
N GLU A 68 9.41 16.88 -8.49
CA GLU A 68 10.28 16.12 -9.39
C GLU A 68 10.20 14.64 -9.00
N PRO A 69 9.12 13.94 -9.39
CA PRO A 69 8.88 12.59 -8.95
C PRO A 69 9.84 11.62 -9.66
N ILE A 70 10.06 10.48 -9.01
CA ILE A 70 10.66 9.32 -9.65
C ILE A 70 9.53 8.56 -10.33
N VAL A 71 9.70 8.31 -11.62
CA VAL A 71 8.75 7.52 -12.42
C VAL A 71 9.45 6.27 -12.92
N CYS A 72 8.78 5.13 -12.82
CA CYS A 72 9.27 3.88 -13.37
C CYS A 72 8.13 3.04 -13.93
N GLU A 73 8.48 2.18 -14.88
CA GLU A 73 7.58 1.20 -15.48
C GLU A 73 7.75 -0.15 -14.77
N LEU A 74 6.64 -0.75 -14.40
CA LEU A 74 6.57 -2.07 -13.79
C LEU A 74 5.97 -3.06 -14.79
N THR A 75 6.71 -4.13 -15.09
CA THR A 75 6.19 -5.27 -15.84
C THR A 75 5.92 -6.42 -14.87
N LEU A 76 4.69 -6.88 -14.83
CA LEU A 76 4.22 -7.91 -13.91
C LEU A 76 4.14 -9.26 -14.64
N ASN A 77 4.98 -10.20 -14.24
CA ASN A 77 5.05 -11.56 -14.78
C ASN A 77 4.49 -12.55 -13.76
N TYR A 78 3.23 -12.95 -13.94
CA TYR A 78 2.56 -13.90 -13.04
C TYR A 78 3.09 -15.32 -13.26
N LYS A 79 3.27 -16.10 -12.19
CA LYS A 79 3.73 -17.50 -12.26
C LYS A 79 2.70 -18.42 -12.94
N ASP A 80 1.42 -18.16 -12.70
CA ASP A 80 0.33 -18.99 -13.19
C ASP A 80 -0.44 -18.25 -14.29
N HIS A 81 -1.13 -19.01 -15.13
CA HIS A 81 -1.87 -18.43 -16.25
C HIS A 81 -3.01 -17.53 -15.75
N PRO A 82 -3.30 -16.38 -16.41
CA PRO A 82 -4.32 -15.42 -15.96
C PRO A 82 -5.69 -16.05 -15.63
N GLU A 83 -6.11 -17.11 -16.33
CA GLU A 83 -7.38 -17.79 -16.07
C GLU A 83 -7.40 -18.54 -14.74
N SER A 84 -6.28 -19.10 -14.30
CA SER A 84 -6.17 -19.75 -12.98
C SER A 84 -6.03 -18.73 -11.85
N ILE A 85 -5.52 -17.55 -12.16
CA ILE A 85 -5.30 -16.44 -11.20
C ILE A 85 -6.60 -15.69 -10.90
N LEU A 86 -7.57 -15.67 -11.80
CA LEU A 86 -8.85 -14.95 -11.61
C LEU A 86 -9.61 -15.34 -10.33
N SER A 87 -9.35 -16.51 -9.77
CA SER A 87 -9.94 -16.97 -8.51
C SER A 87 -9.10 -16.59 -7.28
N GLU A 88 -7.82 -16.27 -7.45
CA GLU A 88 -6.88 -15.99 -6.37
C GLU A 88 -6.67 -14.48 -6.17
N GLU A 89 -6.39 -14.08 -4.95
CA GLU A 89 -5.96 -12.70 -4.69
C GLU A 89 -4.44 -12.61 -4.79
N VAL A 90 -3.98 -11.93 -5.86
CA VAL A 90 -2.58 -11.57 -6.03
C VAL A 90 -2.41 -10.10 -5.67
N TRP A 91 -1.38 -9.82 -4.91
CA TRP A 91 -1.02 -8.49 -4.44
C TRP A 91 0.30 -8.04 -5.04
N LEU A 92 0.38 -6.78 -5.43
CA LEU A 92 1.64 -6.11 -5.69
C LEU A 92 2.10 -5.47 -4.41
N GLU A 93 3.24 -5.89 -3.89
CA GLU A 93 3.93 -5.24 -2.78
C GLU A 93 4.96 -4.26 -3.33
N LEU A 94 4.89 -3.02 -2.85
CA LEU A 94 5.82 -1.95 -3.19
C LEU A 94 6.48 -1.45 -1.92
N ASP A 95 7.80 -1.62 -1.83
CA ASP A 95 8.62 -1.09 -0.77
C ASP A 95 9.34 0.16 -1.27
N PHE A 96 8.90 1.33 -0.83
CA PHE A 96 9.40 2.61 -1.34
C PHE A 96 9.65 3.61 -0.23
N GLY A 97 10.52 4.59 -0.53
CA GLY A 97 10.70 5.80 0.23
C GLY A 97 10.23 7.00 -0.58
N GLY A 98 9.51 7.90 0.04
CA GLY A 98 8.90 9.07 -0.58
C GLY A 98 7.71 9.54 0.24
N ASP A 99 7.11 10.65 -0.14
CA ASP A 99 5.93 11.20 0.52
C ASP A 99 4.65 10.47 0.09
N CYS A 100 4.48 10.31 -1.20
CA CYS A 100 3.33 9.66 -1.81
C CYS A 100 3.76 8.80 -3.00
N ALA A 101 3.08 7.68 -3.20
CA ALA A 101 3.20 6.86 -4.39
C ALA A 101 1.86 6.83 -5.13
N ARG A 102 1.91 6.85 -6.48
CA ARG A 102 0.74 6.74 -7.35
C ARG A 102 0.95 5.68 -8.39
N LEU A 103 -0.06 4.88 -8.61
CA LEU A 103 -0.03 3.77 -9.56
C LEU A 103 -1.01 4.04 -10.71
N TYR A 104 -0.50 3.89 -11.93
CA TYR A 104 -1.26 4.15 -13.15
C TYR A 104 -1.33 2.89 -14.00
N GLN A 105 -2.49 2.66 -14.61
CA GLN A 105 -2.72 1.69 -15.67
C GLN A 105 -3.20 2.44 -16.91
N ASP A 106 -2.52 2.27 -18.04
CA ASP A 106 -2.85 2.95 -19.31
C ASP A 106 -3.00 4.49 -19.16
N GLY A 107 -2.13 5.10 -18.34
CA GLY A 107 -2.16 6.53 -18.05
C GLY A 107 -3.27 6.99 -17.11
N LYS A 108 -4.09 6.09 -16.59
CA LYS A 108 -5.14 6.38 -15.62
C LYS A 108 -4.67 6.03 -14.21
N LEU A 109 -4.82 6.96 -13.27
CA LEU A 109 -4.58 6.68 -11.85
C LEU A 109 -5.55 5.61 -11.37
N ILE A 110 -5.01 4.52 -10.80
CA ILE A 110 -5.78 3.40 -10.27
C ILE A 110 -5.70 3.29 -8.75
N ASP A 111 -4.57 3.68 -8.17
CA ASP A 111 -4.37 3.64 -6.72
C ASP A 111 -3.30 4.64 -6.29
N ASP A 112 -3.33 5.04 -5.02
CA ASP A 112 -2.33 5.92 -4.42
C ASP A 112 -2.10 5.58 -2.94
N TRP A 113 -0.93 5.95 -2.42
CA TRP A 113 -0.55 5.66 -1.05
C TRP A 113 0.32 6.76 -0.47
N PHE A 114 -0.06 7.26 0.71
CA PHE A 114 0.80 8.12 1.53
C PHE A 114 1.73 7.25 2.37
N SER A 115 3.02 7.56 2.31
CA SER A 115 4.03 6.78 3.02
C SER A 115 3.83 6.86 4.53
N ASN A 116 3.63 5.70 5.14
CA ASN A 116 3.59 5.50 6.59
C ASN A 116 4.77 4.65 7.09
N GLY A 117 5.74 4.36 6.19
CA GLY A 117 6.89 3.51 6.48
C GLY A 117 6.66 2.02 6.33
N GLU A 118 5.45 1.60 5.96
CA GLU A 118 5.10 0.21 5.68
C GLU A 118 5.13 -0.10 4.17
N VAL A 119 5.15 -1.37 3.84
CA VAL A 119 5.03 -1.86 2.47
C VAL A 119 3.62 -1.63 1.96
N TRP A 120 3.49 -0.96 0.81
CA TRP A 120 2.21 -0.76 0.17
C TRP A 120 1.77 -2.03 -0.57
N ARG A 121 0.55 -2.50 -0.28
CA ARG A 121 -0.06 -3.69 -0.89
C ARG A 121 -1.24 -3.33 -1.74
N VAL A 122 -1.16 -3.61 -3.02
CA VAL A 122 -2.19 -3.33 -4.02
C VAL A 122 -2.83 -4.62 -4.48
N ALA A 123 -4.15 -4.76 -4.27
CA ALA A 123 -4.91 -5.94 -4.70
C ALA A 123 -5.16 -5.89 -6.21
N LEU A 124 -4.40 -6.66 -6.99
CA LEU A 124 -4.40 -6.59 -8.46
C LEU A 124 -5.70 -7.09 -9.10
N LYS A 125 -6.45 -7.94 -8.41
CA LYS A 125 -7.77 -8.41 -8.85
C LYS A 125 -8.73 -7.25 -9.16
N ARG A 126 -8.66 -6.17 -8.40
CA ARG A 126 -9.50 -4.96 -8.59
C ARG A 126 -9.26 -4.28 -9.94
N TYR A 127 -8.09 -4.49 -10.53
CA TYR A 127 -7.63 -3.83 -11.75
C TYR A 127 -7.48 -4.82 -12.92
N GLY A 128 -8.02 -6.04 -12.78
CA GLY A 128 -8.02 -7.05 -13.85
C GLY A 128 -6.66 -7.67 -14.13
N TYR A 129 -5.78 -7.75 -13.11
CA TYR A 129 -4.45 -8.33 -13.22
C TYR A 129 -3.59 -7.70 -14.34
N PRO A 130 -3.30 -6.40 -14.27
CA PRO A 130 -2.52 -5.73 -15.29
C PRO A 130 -1.12 -6.34 -15.41
N THR A 131 -0.59 -6.38 -16.62
CA THR A 131 0.79 -6.82 -16.89
C THR A 131 1.78 -5.66 -16.94
N GLN A 132 1.29 -4.43 -17.05
CA GLN A 132 2.10 -3.22 -17.06
C GLN A 132 1.44 -2.13 -16.23
N LEU A 133 2.25 -1.46 -15.42
CA LEU A 133 1.85 -0.33 -14.59
C LEU A 133 2.95 0.72 -14.62
N THR A 134 2.56 1.99 -14.49
CA THR A 134 3.50 3.08 -14.24
C THR A 134 3.40 3.46 -12.76
N LEU A 135 4.53 3.52 -12.08
CA LEU A 135 4.65 3.98 -10.71
C LEU A 135 5.30 5.37 -10.68
N GLU A 136 4.67 6.28 -9.97
CA GLU A 136 5.19 7.62 -9.67
C GLU A 136 5.40 7.76 -8.17
N LEU A 137 6.59 8.20 -7.74
CA LEU A 137 6.97 8.42 -6.35
C LEU A 137 7.29 9.89 -6.14
N ASP A 138 6.52 10.58 -5.32
CA ASP A 138 6.84 11.93 -4.88
C ASP A 138 7.91 11.91 -3.79
N PRO A 139 8.95 12.73 -3.89
CA PRO A 139 9.99 12.82 -2.88
C PRO A 139 9.46 13.45 -1.59
N PHE A 140 10.07 13.12 -0.46
CA PHE A 140 9.83 13.83 0.80
C PHE A 140 10.16 15.31 0.63
N LYS A 141 9.26 16.16 1.15
CA LYS A 141 9.49 17.60 1.23
C LYS A 141 10.25 17.91 2.51
N GLN A 142 11.38 18.59 2.39
CA GLN A 142 12.23 18.93 3.54
C GLN A 142 11.63 19.96 4.50
N ASP A 143 10.64 20.72 4.05
CA ASP A 143 9.95 21.77 4.78
C ASP A 143 8.64 21.30 5.45
N VAL A 144 8.31 20.02 5.32
CA VAL A 144 7.13 19.43 5.96
C VAL A 144 7.54 18.70 7.22
N TYR A 145 6.81 18.95 8.30
CA TYR A 145 6.97 18.22 9.54
C TYR A 145 6.37 16.82 9.42
N TYR A 146 7.16 15.81 9.77
CA TYR A 146 6.70 14.41 9.88
C TYR A 146 6.77 14.00 11.35
N ASP A 147 5.73 13.39 11.88
CA ASP A 147 5.72 12.84 13.25
C ASP A 147 6.77 11.74 13.42
N LEU A 148 7.02 11.00 12.35
CA LEU A 148 8.10 10.01 12.27
C LEU A 148 9.02 10.38 11.11
N PRO A 149 10.33 10.39 11.32
CA PRO A 149 11.27 10.66 10.24
C PRO A 149 11.14 9.59 9.15
N PRO A 150 11.25 9.96 7.86
CA PRO A 150 11.23 9.02 6.77
C PRO A 150 12.33 7.97 6.97
N LYS A 151 11.95 6.70 6.90
CA LYS A 151 12.88 5.57 7.15
C LYS A 151 13.77 5.24 5.95
N LYS A 152 13.41 5.74 4.77
CA LYS A 152 14.04 5.38 3.49
C LYS A 152 14.31 6.61 2.64
N GLU A 153 15.35 6.54 1.82
CA GLU A 153 15.59 7.52 0.77
C GLU A 153 14.47 7.50 -0.29
N ASN A 154 14.30 8.60 -1.01
CA ASN A 154 13.34 8.69 -2.11
C ASN A 154 13.71 7.69 -3.22
N SER A 155 13.16 6.50 -3.16
CA SER A 155 13.47 5.40 -4.08
C SER A 155 12.46 4.27 -3.98
N LEU A 156 12.38 3.46 -5.02
CA LEU A 156 11.73 2.15 -4.97
C LEU A 156 12.78 1.12 -4.50
N ALA A 157 12.63 0.65 -3.27
CA ALA A 157 13.54 -0.32 -2.67
C ALA A 157 13.26 -1.76 -3.14
N GLY A 158 11.98 -2.05 -3.48
CA GLY A 158 11.59 -3.36 -3.99
C GLY A 158 10.15 -3.40 -4.47
N ALA A 159 9.89 -4.33 -5.39
CA ALA A 159 8.55 -4.66 -5.86
C ALA A 159 8.44 -6.17 -6.06
N ARG A 160 7.34 -6.78 -5.62
CA ARG A 160 7.12 -8.21 -5.78
C ARG A 160 5.64 -8.56 -5.87
N LEU A 161 5.35 -9.68 -6.54
CA LEU A 161 4.02 -10.26 -6.60
C LEU A 161 3.89 -11.35 -5.53
N VAL A 162 2.86 -11.24 -4.71
CA VAL A 162 2.61 -12.17 -3.60
C VAL A 162 1.15 -12.61 -3.57
N ARG A 163 0.90 -13.77 -2.97
CA ARG A 163 -0.44 -14.27 -2.64
C ARG A 163 -0.46 -14.79 -1.21
N LEU A 164 -1.61 -14.79 -0.59
CA LEU A 164 -1.82 -15.49 0.68
C LEU A 164 -1.64 -16.99 0.46
N GLY A 165 -0.73 -17.57 1.22
CA GLY A 165 -0.42 -19.00 1.22
C GLY A 165 -1.43 -19.83 2.03
#